data_e69b5328bee1c0fb0dbbe22e60e1d2ee
#
_entry.id   e69b5328bee1c0fb0dbbe22e60e1d2ee
#
_cell.length_a   1.000
_cell.length_b   1.000
_cell.length_c   1.000
_cell.angle_alpha   90.00
_cell.angle_beta   90.00
_cell.angle_gamma   90.00
#
_symmetry.space_group_name_H-M   'P 1'
#
loop_
_entity.id
_entity.type
_entity.pdbx_description
1 polymer ?
#
loop_
_entity_poly.entity_id
_entity_poly.type
_entity_poly.pdbx_seq_one_letter_code
_entity_poly.pdbx_strand_id
1 'polypeptide(L)'
;QIKTIIKASKEIPILLSFNMSKGIFILKKSIKDFLSSNELSLECIIEEVHHKNKVDSPSGTAIELQRLIKENNISNNVTSINIKSERTLDVFGIHKVIFFNNSENIEFKHEALSRKVFATGAVNIAKLILKNEPKLYTTEDFFNAK
;
A
#
# COMPACT_ATOMS: atom_id res chain seq x y z
N GLN A 1 -15.72 14.97 1.76
CA GLN A 1 -15.48 13.91 2.76
C GLN A 1 -14.08 14.02 3.38
N ILE A 2 -12.95 14.04 2.61
CA ILE A 2 -11.58 14.13 3.18
C ILE A 2 -11.40 15.39 4.06
N LYS A 3 -11.88 16.55 3.63
CA LYS A 3 -11.81 17.80 4.44
C LYS A 3 -12.51 17.65 5.80
N THR A 4 -13.62 16.92 5.86
CA THR A 4 -14.35 16.65 7.11
C THR A 4 -13.54 15.74 8.03
N ILE A 5 -12.90 14.69 7.49
CA ILE A 5 -12.01 13.78 8.24
C ILE A 5 -10.82 14.55 8.81
N ILE A 6 -10.16 15.39 8.00
CA ILE A 6 -9.04 16.24 8.45
C ILE A 6 -9.49 17.21 9.54
N LYS A 7 -10.70 17.78 9.46
CA LYS A 7 -11.23 18.66 10.52
C LYS A 7 -11.44 17.87 11.81
N ALA A 8 -12.11 16.72 11.74
CA ALA A 8 -12.39 15.88 12.91
C ALA A 8 -11.10 15.31 13.55
N SER A 9 -10.05 15.08 12.77
CA SER A 9 -8.78 14.59 13.32
C SER A 9 -8.04 15.59 14.21
N LYS A 10 -8.48 16.83 14.26
CA LYS A 10 -7.97 17.83 15.22
C LYS A 10 -8.59 17.66 16.61
N GLU A 11 -9.70 16.93 16.72
CA GLU A 11 -10.45 16.73 17.97
C GLU A 11 -10.36 15.30 18.49
N ILE A 12 -10.21 14.31 17.56
CA ILE A 12 -10.11 12.89 17.88
C ILE A 12 -9.04 12.21 17.03
N PRO A 13 -8.38 11.16 17.52
CA PRO A 13 -7.47 10.35 16.70
C PRO A 13 -8.23 9.59 15.60
N ILE A 14 -7.83 9.75 14.36
CA ILE A 14 -8.45 9.10 13.20
C ILE A 14 -7.38 8.38 12.39
N LEU A 15 -7.60 7.10 12.07
CA LEU A 15 -6.84 6.38 11.05
C LEU A 15 -7.57 6.44 9.72
N LEU A 16 -6.86 6.84 8.67
CA LEU A 16 -7.32 6.73 7.30
C LEU A 16 -6.34 5.87 6.50
N SER A 17 -6.80 4.74 5.97
CA SER A 17 -5.98 3.83 5.17
C SER A 17 -6.82 3.09 4.13
N PHE A 18 -6.24 2.82 2.96
CA PHE A 18 -6.85 1.97 1.93
C PHE A 18 -6.67 0.48 2.23
N ASN A 19 -5.68 0.11 3.09
CA ASN A 19 -5.40 -1.29 3.40
C ASN A 19 -4.79 -1.41 4.80
N MET A 20 -5.39 -2.24 5.64
CA MET A 20 -4.94 -2.46 7.02
C MET A 20 -4.16 -3.77 7.20
N SER A 21 -3.75 -4.43 6.12
CA SER A 21 -2.88 -5.60 6.19
C SER A 21 -1.46 -5.21 6.61
N LYS A 22 -0.93 -5.83 7.64
CA LYS A 22 0.49 -5.71 8.02
C LYS A 22 1.41 -6.18 6.88
N GLY A 23 0.95 -7.15 6.06
CA GLY A 23 1.70 -7.61 4.89
C GLY A 23 1.86 -6.51 3.83
N ILE A 24 0.83 -5.71 3.55
CA ILE A 24 0.92 -4.55 2.65
C ILE A 24 1.83 -3.47 3.24
N PHE A 25 1.82 -3.25 4.55
CA PHE A 25 2.77 -2.35 5.19
C PHE A 25 4.23 -2.82 4.99
N ILE A 26 4.51 -4.12 5.19
CA ILE A 26 5.84 -4.70 4.94
C ILE A 26 6.23 -4.55 3.47
N LEU A 27 5.31 -4.85 2.54
CA LEU A 27 5.54 -4.67 1.09
C LEU A 27 5.97 -3.23 0.77
N LYS A 28 5.23 -2.23 1.26
CA LYS A 28 5.55 -0.81 1.07
C LYS A 28 6.92 -0.44 1.62
N LYS A 29 7.25 -0.94 2.83
CA LYS A 29 8.56 -0.70 3.44
C LYS A 29 9.67 -1.28 2.59
N SER A 30 9.56 -2.54 2.16
CA SER A 30 10.56 -3.20 1.31
C SER A 30 10.76 -2.45 -0.01
N ILE A 31 9.70 -1.93 -0.62
CA ILE A 31 9.80 -1.12 -1.84
C ILE A 31 10.54 0.20 -1.56
N LYS A 32 10.26 0.88 -0.44
CA LYS A 32 10.99 2.10 -0.06
C LYS A 32 12.47 1.83 0.15
N ASP A 33 12.79 0.76 0.89
CA ASP A 33 14.17 0.35 1.16
C ASP A 33 14.92 0.03 -0.14
N PHE A 34 14.28 -0.69 -1.06
CA PHE A 34 14.80 -0.96 -2.41
C PHE A 34 15.06 0.34 -3.18
N LEU A 35 14.08 1.24 -3.30
CA LEU A 35 14.21 2.48 -4.05
C LEU A 35 15.31 3.40 -3.49
N SER A 36 15.55 3.37 -2.18
CA SER A 36 16.58 4.19 -1.53
C SER A 36 18.00 3.78 -1.88
N SER A 37 18.20 2.52 -2.29
CA SER A 37 19.50 1.94 -2.65
C SER A 37 19.62 1.56 -4.12
N ASN A 38 18.55 1.72 -4.91
CA ASN A 38 18.55 1.31 -6.31
C ASN A 38 19.31 2.30 -7.21
N GLU A 39 20.31 1.78 -7.92
CA GLU A 39 21.08 2.52 -8.92
C GLU A 39 20.73 2.12 -10.36
N LEU A 40 19.91 1.07 -10.53
CA LEU A 40 19.54 0.53 -11.83
C LEU A 40 18.44 1.37 -12.48
N SER A 41 18.56 1.61 -13.79
CA SER A 41 17.47 2.16 -14.59
C SER A 41 16.44 1.07 -14.88
N LEU A 42 15.23 1.23 -14.35
CA LEU A 42 14.16 0.23 -14.37
C LEU A 42 12.83 0.83 -14.84
N GLU A 43 12.01 -0.01 -15.44
CA GLU A 43 10.57 0.25 -15.59
C GLU A 43 9.82 -0.43 -14.43
N CYS A 44 8.60 0.02 -14.15
CA CYS A 44 7.77 -0.54 -13.10
C CYS A 44 6.37 -0.88 -13.61
N ILE A 45 5.91 -2.08 -13.27
CA ILE A 45 4.52 -2.50 -13.43
C ILE A 45 3.97 -2.87 -12.05
N ILE A 46 2.80 -2.32 -11.73
CA ILE A 46 2.01 -2.70 -10.56
C ILE A 46 0.86 -3.55 -11.08
N GLU A 47 0.83 -4.83 -10.71
CA GLU A 47 -0.27 -5.74 -11.01
C GLU A 47 -1.14 -5.92 -9.78
N GLU A 48 -2.45 -5.76 -9.94
CA GLU A 48 -3.41 -6.02 -8.87
C GLU A 48 -4.55 -6.91 -9.34
N VAL A 49 -4.85 -7.93 -8.56
CA VAL A 49 -5.92 -8.89 -8.85
C VAL A 49 -6.88 -8.94 -7.68
N HIS A 50 -8.18 -8.80 -7.94
CA HIS A 50 -9.24 -8.88 -6.94
C HIS A 50 -10.45 -9.65 -7.47
N HIS A 51 -11.37 -9.99 -6.55
CA HIS A 51 -12.63 -10.63 -6.90
C HIS A 51 -13.49 -9.77 -7.84
N LYS A 52 -14.30 -10.42 -8.68
CA LYS A 52 -15.14 -9.77 -9.71
C LYS A 52 -16.08 -8.67 -9.20
N ASN A 53 -16.48 -8.73 -7.92
CA ASN A 53 -17.42 -7.77 -7.32
C ASN A 53 -16.73 -6.49 -6.80
N LYS A 54 -15.40 -6.34 -6.96
CA LYS A 54 -14.70 -5.12 -6.56
C LYS A 54 -14.92 -4.03 -7.61
N VAL A 55 -15.53 -2.93 -7.19
CA VAL A 55 -15.98 -1.84 -8.08
C VAL A 55 -14.84 -0.94 -8.52
N ASP A 56 -13.97 -0.56 -7.57
CA ASP A 56 -12.84 0.35 -7.84
C ASP A 56 -11.75 -0.35 -8.67
N SER A 57 -11.33 0.29 -9.74
CA SER A 57 -10.23 -0.15 -10.61
C SER A 57 -9.51 1.08 -11.19
N PRO A 58 -8.19 1.27 -10.95
CA PRO A 58 -7.34 0.46 -10.06
C PRO A 58 -7.78 0.51 -8.60
N SER A 59 -7.34 -0.49 -7.80
CA SER A 59 -7.61 -0.51 -6.36
C SER A 59 -6.91 0.64 -5.63
N GLY A 60 -7.49 1.12 -4.51
CA GLY A 60 -6.86 2.15 -3.68
C GLY A 60 -5.43 1.80 -3.25
N THR A 61 -5.15 0.51 -2.97
CA THR A 61 -3.80 0.03 -2.65
C THR A 61 -2.84 0.16 -3.83
N ALA A 62 -3.28 -0.14 -5.06
CA ALA A 62 -2.42 0.00 -6.24
C ALA A 62 -2.08 1.48 -6.52
N ILE A 63 -3.06 2.38 -6.36
CA ILE A 63 -2.85 3.83 -6.48
C ILE A 63 -1.87 4.32 -5.40
N GLU A 64 -2.00 3.82 -4.18
CA GLU A 64 -1.10 4.17 -3.08
C GLU A 64 0.33 3.67 -3.32
N LEU A 65 0.50 2.45 -3.87
CA LEU A 65 1.81 1.92 -4.29
C LEU A 65 2.43 2.75 -5.41
N GLN A 66 1.65 3.15 -6.41
CA GLN A 66 2.14 4.03 -7.48
C GLN A 66 2.63 5.37 -6.93
N ARG A 67 1.85 5.98 -6.02
CA ARG A 67 2.24 7.24 -5.37
C ARG A 67 3.52 7.05 -4.56
N LEU A 68 3.61 5.99 -3.75
CA LEU A 68 4.79 5.66 -2.95
C LEU A 68 6.05 5.56 -3.82
N ILE A 69 5.97 4.87 -4.97
CA ILE A 69 7.11 4.71 -5.88
C ILE A 69 7.50 6.08 -6.45
N LYS A 70 6.53 6.89 -6.91
CA LYS A 70 6.81 8.23 -7.44
C LYS A 70 7.48 9.14 -6.41
N GLU A 71 7.01 9.13 -5.17
CA GLU A 71 7.53 9.97 -4.08
C GLU A 71 8.93 9.53 -3.59
N ASN A 72 9.29 8.26 -3.77
CA ASN A 72 10.58 7.70 -3.33
C ASN A 72 11.58 7.45 -4.47
N ASN A 73 11.22 7.73 -5.72
CA ASN A 73 12.10 7.65 -6.89
C ASN A 73 12.97 8.92 -7.02
N ILE A 74 13.76 9.23 -6.00
CA ILE A 74 14.54 10.47 -5.89
C ILE A 74 15.60 10.56 -7.01
N SER A 75 16.23 9.44 -7.34
CA SER A 75 17.26 9.35 -8.36
C SER A 75 16.70 9.29 -9.79
N ASN A 76 15.38 9.30 -9.97
CA ASN A 76 14.67 9.12 -11.24
C ASN A 76 15.07 7.85 -12.01
N ASN A 77 15.51 6.81 -11.31
CA ASN A 77 15.93 5.54 -11.87
C ASN A 77 14.74 4.66 -12.30
N VAL A 78 13.53 4.90 -11.79
CA VAL A 78 12.31 4.28 -12.31
C VAL A 78 11.72 5.18 -13.40
N THR A 79 11.86 4.75 -14.65
CA THR A 79 11.55 5.55 -15.85
C THR A 79 10.07 5.54 -16.25
N SER A 80 9.34 4.49 -15.89
CA SER A 80 7.90 4.39 -16.13
C SER A 80 7.21 3.62 -15.00
N ILE A 81 5.94 3.95 -14.72
CA ILE A 81 5.13 3.25 -13.71
C ILE A 81 3.73 3.04 -14.28
N ASN A 82 3.40 1.78 -14.55
CA ASN A 82 2.12 1.37 -15.10
C ASN A 82 1.34 0.52 -14.09
N ILE A 83 -0.02 0.60 -14.11
CA ILE A 83 -0.89 -0.26 -13.31
C ILE A 83 -1.68 -1.16 -14.24
N LYS A 84 -1.71 -2.46 -13.93
CA LYS A 84 -2.58 -3.46 -14.54
C LYS A 84 -3.54 -3.99 -13.48
N SER A 85 -4.82 -3.93 -13.76
CA SER A 85 -5.88 -4.39 -12.85
C SER A 85 -6.62 -5.56 -13.45
N GLU A 86 -6.78 -6.64 -12.67
CA GLU A 86 -7.56 -7.81 -13.06
C GLU A 86 -8.68 -8.07 -12.04
N ARG A 87 -9.81 -8.56 -12.54
CA ARG A 87 -10.98 -8.98 -11.74
C ARG A 87 -11.29 -10.42 -12.09
N THR A 88 -11.13 -11.32 -11.10
CA THR A 88 -11.32 -12.75 -11.27
C THR A 88 -12.10 -13.34 -10.10
N LEU A 89 -12.41 -14.66 -10.18
CA LEU A 89 -13.15 -15.34 -9.13
C LEU A 89 -12.24 -15.62 -7.91
N ASP A 90 -12.82 -15.53 -6.72
CA ASP A 90 -12.26 -16.03 -5.44
C ASP A 90 -10.88 -15.49 -4.99
N VAL A 91 -10.46 -14.33 -5.51
CA VAL A 91 -9.22 -13.66 -5.08
C VAL A 91 -9.55 -12.52 -4.12
N PHE A 92 -9.03 -12.58 -2.90
CA PHE A 92 -9.25 -11.51 -1.89
C PHE A 92 -8.42 -10.27 -2.16
N GLY A 93 -7.26 -10.42 -2.79
CA GLY A 93 -6.39 -9.32 -3.22
C GLY A 93 -4.95 -9.78 -3.39
N ILE A 94 -4.42 -9.61 -4.59
CA ILE A 94 -2.99 -9.74 -4.91
C ILE A 94 -2.50 -8.37 -5.32
N HIS A 95 -1.35 -7.97 -4.80
CA HIS A 95 -0.62 -6.79 -5.25
C HIS A 95 0.82 -7.20 -5.52
N LYS A 96 1.28 -6.98 -6.73
CA LYS A 96 2.63 -7.28 -7.17
C LYS A 96 3.24 -6.04 -7.82
N VAL A 97 4.42 -5.66 -7.38
CA VAL A 97 5.22 -4.58 -7.95
C VAL A 97 6.44 -5.20 -8.59
N ILE A 98 6.63 -4.96 -9.86
CA ILE A 98 7.69 -5.53 -10.69
C ILE A 98 8.53 -4.39 -11.21
N PHE A 99 9.80 -4.35 -10.83
CA PHE A 99 10.82 -3.48 -11.42
C PHE A 99 11.65 -4.30 -12.38
N PHE A 100 11.83 -3.84 -13.62
CA PHE A 100 12.48 -4.64 -14.65
C PHE A 100 13.23 -3.78 -15.66
N ASN A 101 14.18 -4.40 -16.32
CA ASN A 101 14.83 -3.93 -17.55
C ASN A 101 15.11 -5.15 -18.46
N ASN A 102 15.95 -4.98 -19.48
CA ASN A 102 16.28 -6.06 -20.43
C ASN A 102 17.10 -7.21 -19.82
N SER A 103 17.66 -7.03 -18.61
CA SER A 103 18.60 -7.98 -18.00
C SER A 103 18.04 -8.65 -16.75
N GLU A 104 17.10 -8.02 -16.06
CA GLU A 104 16.62 -8.50 -14.77
C GLU A 104 15.21 -8.06 -14.43
N ASN A 105 14.62 -8.77 -13.47
CA ASN A 105 13.30 -8.55 -12.94
C ASN A 105 13.34 -8.71 -11.42
N ILE A 106 12.83 -7.71 -10.69
CA ILE A 106 12.77 -7.70 -9.23
C ILE A 106 11.30 -7.57 -8.82
N GLU A 107 10.78 -8.54 -8.07
CA GLU A 107 9.37 -8.60 -7.69
C GLU A 107 9.15 -8.45 -6.19
N PHE A 108 8.16 -7.64 -5.85
CA PHE A 108 7.59 -7.53 -4.51
C PHE A 108 6.13 -7.95 -4.57
N LYS A 109 5.74 -9.02 -3.87
CA LYS A 109 4.38 -9.55 -3.92
C LYS A 109 3.76 -9.66 -2.53
N HIS A 110 2.51 -9.26 -2.41
CA HIS A 110 1.63 -9.60 -1.29
C HIS A 110 0.34 -10.22 -1.82
N GLU A 111 -0.08 -11.33 -1.20
CA GLU A 111 -1.33 -12.01 -1.50
C GLU A 111 -2.11 -12.25 -0.22
N ALA A 112 -3.35 -11.78 -0.18
CA ALA A 112 -4.27 -12.06 0.91
C ALA A 112 -4.98 -13.39 0.66
N LEU A 113 -4.65 -14.42 1.42
CA LEU A 113 -5.31 -15.73 1.35
C LEU A 113 -6.64 -15.76 2.13
N SER A 114 -6.92 -14.73 2.91
CA SER A 114 -8.15 -14.58 3.69
C SER A 114 -8.39 -13.11 4.02
N ARG A 115 -9.66 -12.72 4.12
CA ARG A 115 -10.06 -11.38 4.63
C ARG A 115 -9.66 -11.12 6.08
N LYS A 116 -9.30 -12.16 6.84
CA LYS A 116 -8.82 -12.05 8.23
C LYS A 116 -7.62 -11.11 8.35
N VAL A 117 -6.72 -11.05 7.37
CA VAL A 117 -5.54 -10.18 7.42
C VAL A 117 -5.91 -8.70 7.55
N PHE A 118 -6.98 -8.26 6.88
CA PHE A 118 -7.49 -6.90 6.97
C PHE A 118 -8.21 -6.63 8.30
N ALA A 119 -9.08 -7.56 8.71
CA ALA A 119 -9.81 -7.47 9.96
C ALA A 119 -8.88 -7.46 11.18
N THR A 120 -7.88 -8.35 11.20
CA THR A 120 -6.87 -8.41 12.28
C THR A 120 -6.08 -7.11 12.36
N GLY A 121 -5.66 -6.56 11.23
CA GLY A 121 -4.97 -5.27 11.20
C GLY A 121 -5.84 -4.13 11.76
N ALA A 122 -7.09 -4.05 11.31
CA ALA A 122 -8.04 -3.05 11.79
C ALA A 122 -8.28 -3.14 13.30
N VAL A 123 -8.53 -4.34 13.83
CA VAL A 123 -8.77 -4.55 15.28
C VAL A 123 -7.53 -4.21 16.11
N ASN A 124 -6.34 -4.58 15.64
CA ASN A 124 -5.09 -4.26 16.34
C ASN A 124 -4.86 -2.75 16.41
N ILE A 125 -5.05 -2.04 15.30
CA ILE A 125 -4.91 -0.58 15.29
C ILE A 125 -6.01 0.09 16.12
N ALA A 126 -7.25 -0.40 16.07
CA ALA A 126 -8.35 0.14 16.86
C ALA A 126 -8.07 0.13 18.37
N LYS A 127 -7.36 -0.89 18.87
CA LYS A 127 -6.95 -0.96 20.29
C LYS A 127 -5.86 0.05 20.64
N LEU A 128 -4.99 0.36 19.70
CA LEU A 128 -3.86 1.25 19.91
C LEU A 128 -4.27 2.71 19.77
N ILE A 129 -5.09 3.05 18.79
CA ILE A 129 -5.43 4.42 18.44
C ILE A 129 -6.17 5.16 19.56
N LEU A 130 -6.95 4.45 20.39
CA LEU A 130 -7.70 5.04 21.49
C LEU A 130 -6.83 5.71 22.57
N LYS A 131 -5.54 5.41 22.59
CA LYS A 131 -4.57 5.96 23.54
C LYS A 131 -3.75 7.10 22.95
N ASN A 132 -4.03 7.49 21.71
CA ASN A 132 -3.25 8.47 20.98
C ASN A 132 -3.94 9.84 20.97
N GLU A 133 -3.13 10.89 20.88
CA GLU A 133 -3.59 12.27 20.74
C GLU A 133 -4.36 12.50 19.42
N PRO A 134 -5.24 13.52 19.38
CA PRO A 134 -5.94 13.91 18.16
C PRO A 134 -4.99 14.17 16.99
N LYS A 135 -5.08 13.37 15.94
CA LYS A 135 -4.27 13.46 14.71
C LYS A 135 -4.85 12.58 13.63
N LEU A 136 -4.56 12.88 12.38
CA LEU A 136 -4.78 11.93 11.27
C LEU A 136 -3.59 10.98 11.17
N TYR A 137 -3.85 9.71 11.44
CA TYR A 137 -2.86 8.63 11.47
C TYR A 137 -2.88 7.82 10.16
N THR A 138 -1.76 7.20 9.88
CA THR A 138 -1.55 6.19 8.83
C THR A 138 -1.27 4.81 9.45
N THR A 139 -1.23 3.77 8.65
CA THR A 139 -0.85 2.42 9.12
C THR A 139 0.61 2.36 9.57
N GLU A 140 1.47 3.20 9.01
CA GLU A 140 2.90 3.32 9.36
C GLU A 140 3.09 3.76 10.82
N ASP A 141 2.23 4.64 11.33
CA ASP A 141 2.28 5.12 12.72
C ASP A 141 2.10 3.97 13.74
N PHE A 142 1.39 2.89 13.35
CA PHE A 142 1.08 1.77 14.25
C PHE A 142 1.90 0.50 13.97
N PHE A 143 2.24 0.21 12.73
CA PHE A 143 2.98 -1.02 12.40
C PHE A 143 4.50 -0.88 12.58
N ASN A 144 5.04 0.35 12.66
CA ASN A 144 6.43 0.62 13.03
C ASN A 144 6.66 0.66 14.54
N ALA A 145 5.62 0.87 15.36
CA ALA A 145 5.75 0.85 16.81
C ALA A 145 6.14 -0.58 17.28
N LYS A 146 7.31 -0.70 17.92
CA LYS A 146 7.77 -1.91 18.59
C LYS A 146 7.06 -2.07 19.93
#